data_a5f4c2fb491f5b82c843353e645c620b
#
_entry.id   a5f4c2fb491f5b82c843353e645c620b
#
_cell.length_a   1.000
_cell.length_b   1.000
_cell.length_c   1.000
_cell.angle_alpha   90.00
_cell.angle_beta   90.00
_cell.angle_gamma   90.00
#
_symmetry.space_group_name_H-M   'P 1'
#
loop_
_entity.id
_entity.type
_entity.pdbx_description
1 polymer ?
#
loop_
_entity_poly.entity_id
_entity_poly.type
_entity_poly.pdbx_seq_one_letter_code
_entity_poly.pdbx_strand_id
1 'polypeptide(L)'
;MKTQILLLALIASIAVVLGGTMIVSRKSWPTRVQEILLALSAGFILALVFLKLVPVSFGFVGESAAVWILLGFATVHFFEHTVVGHFHFGEETHHDVMMSKITGYSAFTGLFIHAFFDGLSISVGFQYDFYLGLLIFLAILLHKFPEGLTIGSIMMSAGFSRKIVLYSAIGIGLATFIGACSVFLLEHVDAQLAGIAFAFSAGTVTYVGASDLIPEVNKTKNRLPPLLVFVGMMLFYLSEKLLDMILR
;
A
#
# COMPACT_ATOMS: atom_id res chain seq x y z
N MET A 1 7.19 19.07 18.37
CA MET A 1 6.30 18.68 17.25
C MET A 1 7.04 17.90 16.15
N LYS A 2 8.07 18.46 15.45
CA LYS A 2 8.81 17.73 14.37
C LYS A 2 9.31 16.35 14.81
N THR A 3 10.00 16.25 15.95
CA THR A 3 10.51 14.96 16.47
C THR A 3 9.40 13.94 16.73
N GLN A 4 8.24 14.37 17.23
CA GLN A 4 7.09 13.48 17.48
C GLN A 4 6.53 12.93 16.17
N ILE A 5 6.37 13.78 15.15
CA ILE A 5 5.90 13.37 13.83
C ILE A 5 6.86 12.33 13.23
N LEU A 6 8.16 12.57 13.29
CA LEU A 6 9.17 11.63 12.78
C LEU A 6 9.17 10.30 13.55
N LEU A 7 8.95 10.32 14.86
CA LEU A 7 8.81 9.09 15.64
C LEU A 7 7.57 8.29 15.23
N LEU A 8 6.43 8.95 14.99
CA LEU A 8 5.22 8.31 14.54
C LEU A 8 5.39 7.73 13.12
N ALA A 9 6.00 8.49 12.21
CA ALA A 9 6.34 7.98 10.87
C ALA A 9 7.31 6.79 10.93
N LEU A 10 8.28 6.80 11.85
CA LEU A 10 9.17 5.67 12.07
C LEU A 10 8.41 4.43 12.58
N ILE A 11 7.45 4.59 13.50
CA ILE A 11 6.60 3.50 13.98
C ILE A 11 5.81 2.88 12.81
N ALA A 12 5.20 3.72 11.95
CA ALA A 12 4.50 3.26 10.75
C ALA A 12 5.47 2.52 9.80
N SER A 13 6.68 3.03 9.59
CA SER A 13 7.73 2.38 8.78
C SER A 13 8.17 1.03 9.34
N ILE A 14 8.30 0.91 10.65
CA ILE A 14 8.64 -0.36 11.30
C ILE A 14 7.50 -1.38 11.13
N ALA A 15 6.24 -0.94 11.20
CA ALA A 15 5.09 -1.84 11.06
C ALA A 15 5.08 -2.54 9.69
N VAL A 16 5.38 -1.84 8.58
CA VAL A 16 5.46 -2.47 7.26
C VAL A 16 6.65 -3.44 7.16
N VAL A 17 7.80 -3.10 7.75
CA VAL A 17 8.97 -3.99 7.80
C VAL A 17 8.67 -5.26 8.59
N LEU A 18 7.94 -5.16 9.70
CA LEU A 18 7.52 -6.33 10.49
C LEU A 18 6.62 -7.25 9.67
N GLY A 19 5.66 -6.71 8.89
CA GLY A 19 4.83 -7.50 7.97
C GLY A 19 5.67 -8.26 6.95
N GLY A 20 6.60 -7.60 6.27
CA GLY A 20 7.53 -8.23 5.33
C GLY A 20 8.46 -9.27 5.99
N THR A 21 8.95 -8.96 7.19
CA THR A 21 9.79 -9.87 7.97
C THR A 21 9.03 -11.15 8.34
N MET A 22 7.75 -11.05 8.66
CA MET A 22 6.90 -12.21 8.92
C MET A 22 6.86 -13.15 7.70
N ILE A 23 6.73 -12.62 6.49
CA ILE A 23 6.74 -13.43 5.27
C ILE A 23 8.07 -14.15 5.08
N VAL A 24 9.20 -13.48 5.27
CA VAL A 24 10.53 -14.10 5.08
C VAL A 24 10.99 -14.97 6.25
N SER A 25 10.27 -15.01 7.36
CA SER A 25 10.62 -15.83 8.53
C SER A 25 10.64 -17.33 8.22
N ARG A 26 9.87 -17.78 7.23
CA ARG A 26 9.85 -19.18 6.75
C ARG A 26 10.61 -19.35 5.44
N LYS A 27 11.21 -20.53 5.22
CA LYS A 27 11.95 -20.84 3.97
C LYS A 27 11.04 -20.88 2.75
N SER A 28 9.83 -21.40 2.91
CA SER A 28 8.79 -21.42 1.88
C SER A 28 7.42 -21.42 2.55
N TRP A 29 6.46 -20.82 1.87
CA TRP A 29 5.06 -20.86 2.26
C TRP A 29 4.34 -21.82 1.30
N PRO A 30 3.46 -22.71 1.80
CA PRO A 30 2.59 -23.49 0.92
C PRO A 30 1.82 -22.58 -0.04
N THR A 31 1.68 -22.96 -1.30
CA THR A 31 0.96 -22.20 -2.34
C THR A 31 -0.41 -21.74 -1.84
N ARG A 32 -1.15 -22.63 -1.18
CA ARG A 32 -2.46 -22.31 -0.60
C ARG A 32 -2.41 -21.14 0.40
N VAL A 33 -1.33 -21.03 1.21
CA VAL A 33 -1.19 -19.92 2.17
C VAL A 33 -0.87 -18.62 1.42
N GLN A 34 -0.04 -18.68 0.38
CA GLN A 34 0.25 -17.51 -0.47
C GLN A 34 -1.02 -17.00 -1.14
N GLU A 35 -1.85 -17.87 -1.74
CA GLU A 35 -3.16 -17.54 -2.33
C GLU A 35 -4.08 -16.86 -1.31
N ILE A 36 -4.15 -17.39 -0.07
CA ILE A 36 -4.95 -16.82 1.01
C ILE A 36 -4.47 -15.42 1.37
N LEU A 37 -3.14 -15.25 1.57
CA LEU A 37 -2.57 -13.95 1.92
C LEU A 37 -2.79 -12.92 0.83
N LEU A 38 -2.59 -13.28 -0.44
CA LEU A 38 -2.84 -12.38 -1.58
C LEU A 38 -4.30 -11.96 -1.63
N ALA A 39 -5.24 -12.90 -1.47
CA ALA A 39 -6.66 -12.62 -1.52
C ALA A 39 -7.12 -11.69 -0.37
N LEU A 40 -6.67 -11.96 0.86
CA LEU A 40 -6.96 -11.11 2.01
C LEU A 40 -6.37 -9.71 1.82
N SER A 41 -5.14 -9.62 1.32
CA SER A 41 -4.45 -8.35 1.05
C SER A 41 -5.17 -7.55 -0.03
N ALA A 42 -5.57 -8.18 -1.14
CA ALA A 42 -6.32 -7.53 -2.21
C ALA A 42 -7.63 -6.91 -1.69
N GLY A 43 -8.40 -7.67 -0.91
CA GLY A 43 -9.64 -7.19 -0.32
C GLY A 43 -9.42 -6.05 0.67
N PHE A 44 -8.44 -6.19 1.56
CA PHE A 44 -8.10 -5.18 2.56
C PHE A 44 -7.70 -3.85 1.91
N ILE A 45 -6.81 -3.90 0.91
CA ILE A 45 -6.32 -2.72 0.18
C ILE A 45 -7.46 -2.04 -0.60
N LEU A 46 -8.30 -2.79 -1.31
CA LEU A 46 -9.43 -2.21 -2.03
C LEU A 46 -10.43 -1.54 -1.07
N ALA A 47 -10.71 -2.16 0.07
CA ALA A 47 -11.57 -1.54 1.07
C ALA A 47 -10.95 -0.25 1.65
N LEU A 48 -9.64 -0.23 1.94
CA LEU A 48 -8.92 0.98 2.34
C LEU A 48 -9.12 2.10 1.32
N VAL A 49 -8.95 1.80 0.02
CA VAL A 49 -9.12 2.80 -1.04
C VAL A 49 -10.54 3.35 -1.05
N PHE A 50 -11.54 2.47 -1.22
CA PHE A 50 -12.91 2.91 -1.47
C PHE A 50 -13.64 3.40 -0.23
N LEU A 51 -13.32 2.89 0.95
CA LEU A 51 -13.98 3.27 2.20
C LEU A 51 -13.26 4.40 2.94
N LYS A 52 -11.96 4.62 2.66
CA LYS A 52 -11.17 5.64 3.38
C LYS A 52 -10.52 6.66 2.46
N LEU A 53 -9.59 6.26 1.60
CA LEU A 53 -8.76 7.22 0.84
C LEU A 53 -9.59 8.07 -0.12
N VAL A 54 -10.50 7.46 -0.89
CA VAL A 54 -11.35 8.18 -1.83
C VAL A 54 -12.28 9.15 -1.11
N PRO A 55 -13.11 8.77 -0.11
CA PRO A 55 -13.96 9.70 0.61
C PRO A 55 -13.19 10.85 1.26
N VAL A 56 -12.05 10.56 1.90
CA VAL A 56 -11.22 11.58 2.54
C VAL A 56 -10.68 12.56 1.51
N SER A 57 -10.21 12.08 0.34
CA SER A 57 -9.72 12.94 -0.73
C SER A 57 -10.77 13.93 -1.21
N PHE A 58 -11.99 13.45 -1.48
CA PHE A 58 -13.11 14.31 -1.87
C PHE A 58 -13.49 15.32 -0.78
N GLY A 59 -13.37 14.94 0.49
CA GLY A 59 -13.57 15.85 1.62
C GLY A 59 -12.59 17.02 1.65
N PHE A 60 -11.35 16.81 1.22
CA PHE A 60 -10.30 17.83 1.24
C PHE A 60 -10.26 18.69 -0.04
N VAL A 61 -10.37 18.07 -1.22
CA VAL A 61 -10.11 18.76 -2.50
C VAL A 61 -11.31 18.71 -3.46
N GLY A 62 -12.47 18.26 -3.00
CA GLY A 62 -13.69 18.19 -3.78
C GLY A 62 -13.53 17.38 -5.06
N GLU A 63 -14.17 17.81 -6.16
CA GLU A 63 -14.16 17.09 -7.44
C GLU A 63 -12.77 16.94 -8.07
N SER A 64 -11.80 17.78 -7.70
CA SER A 64 -10.42 17.64 -8.20
C SER A 64 -9.76 16.35 -7.71
N ALA A 65 -10.26 15.72 -6.64
CA ALA A 65 -9.80 14.41 -6.18
C ALA A 65 -9.83 13.37 -7.31
N ALA A 66 -10.86 13.36 -8.15
CA ALA A 66 -10.97 12.42 -9.26
C ALA A 66 -9.78 12.49 -10.22
N VAL A 67 -9.31 13.69 -10.53
CA VAL A 67 -8.15 13.91 -11.40
C VAL A 67 -6.87 13.37 -10.76
N TRP A 68 -6.66 13.64 -9.47
CA TRP A 68 -5.48 13.18 -8.75
C TRP A 68 -5.47 11.65 -8.55
N ILE A 69 -6.63 11.04 -8.32
CA ILE A 69 -6.79 9.57 -8.27
C ILE A 69 -6.42 8.97 -9.64
N LEU A 70 -6.95 9.55 -10.73
CA LEU A 70 -6.63 9.09 -12.08
C LEU A 70 -5.14 9.23 -12.40
N LEU A 71 -4.50 10.34 -12.00
CA LEU A 71 -3.07 10.55 -12.18
C LEU A 71 -2.24 9.53 -11.39
N GLY A 72 -2.62 9.22 -10.14
CA GLY A 72 -1.97 8.20 -9.35
C GLY A 72 -2.05 6.81 -10.01
N PHE A 73 -3.24 6.42 -10.47
CA PHE A 73 -3.45 5.17 -11.22
C PHE A 73 -2.60 5.14 -12.51
N ALA A 74 -2.67 6.21 -13.29
CA ALA A 74 -1.94 6.32 -14.57
C ALA A 74 -0.42 6.30 -14.36
N THR A 75 0.08 6.83 -13.25
CA THR A 75 1.51 6.82 -12.93
C THR A 75 2.02 5.40 -12.77
N VAL A 76 1.36 4.54 -11.98
CA VAL A 76 1.78 3.14 -11.80
C VAL A 76 1.63 2.39 -13.12
N HIS A 77 0.52 2.56 -13.82
CA HIS A 77 0.29 1.97 -15.15
C HIS A 77 1.41 2.33 -16.14
N PHE A 78 1.80 3.59 -16.18
CA PHE A 78 2.91 4.05 -17.03
C PHE A 78 4.23 3.37 -16.67
N PHE A 79 4.59 3.35 -15.38
CA PHE A 79 5.83 2.72 -14.95
C PHE A 79 5.85 1.23 -15.24
N GLU A 80 4.76 0.51 -15.00
CA GLU A 80 4.68 -0.93 -15.28
C GLU A 80 4.85 -1.22 -16.78
N HIS A 81 4.11 -0.53 -17.65
CA HIS A 81 4.04 -0.87 -19.06
C HIS A 81 5.11 -0.20 -19.90
N THR A 82 5.69 0.93 -19.45
CA THR A 82 6.66 1.70 -20.23
C THR A 82 8.07 1.55 -19.70
N VAL A 83 8.28 1.56 -18.39
CA VAL A 83 9.62 1.51 -17.79
C VAL A 83 10.01 0.06 -17.47
N VAL A 84 9.19 -0.65 -16.69
CA VAL A 84 9.50 -2.01 -16.22
C VAL A 84 9.38 -3.01 -17.37
N GLY A 85 8.36 -2.89 -18.23
CA GLY A 85 8.15 -3.76 -19.39
C GLY A 85 9.30 -3.76 -20.40
N HIS A 86 10.01 -2.64 -20.54
CA HIS A 86 11.16 -2.53 -21.47
C HIS A 86 12.44 -3.19 -20.94
N PHE A 87 12.57 -3.40 -19.63
CA PHE A 87 13.77 -4.02 -19.05
C PHE A 87 13.73 -5.56 -19.03
N HIS A 88 12.63 -6.20 -19.40
CA HIS A 88 12.42 -7.65 -19.25
C HIS A 88 12.09 -8.39 -20.55
N PHE A 89 12.59 -7.93 -21.70
CA PHE A 89 12.55 -8.72 -22.93
C PHE A 89 13.45 -9.95 -22.77
N GLY A 90 12.87 -11.12 -22.43
CA GLY A 90 13.57 -12.40 -22.51
C GLY A 90 13.56 -13.31 -21.27
N GLU A 91 12.85 -12.99 -20.18
CA GLU A 91 12.71 -13.96 -19.08
C GLU A 91 11.62 -15.00 -19.42
N GLU A 92 12.05 -16.27 -19.66
CA GLU A 92 11.15 -17.42 -19.75
C GLU A 92 10.41 -17.59 -18.42
N THR A 93 9.08 -17.64 -18.47
CA THR A 93 8.24 -17.93 -17.30
C THR A 93 8.46 -19.37 -16.88
N HIS A 94 9.17 -19.61 -15.78
CA HIS A 94 9.21 -20.92 -15.14
C HIS A 94 7.82 -21.27 -14.61
N HIS A 95 7.33 -22.46 -14.92
CA HIS A 95 5.99 -22.98 -14.54
C HIS A 95 5.71 -23.04 -13.03
N ASP A 96 6.72 -22.80 -12.19
CA ASP A 96 6.63 -22.91 -10.72
C ASP A 96 6.39 -21.56 -10.00
N VAL A 97 6.23 -20.46 -10.74
CA VAL A 97 6.08 -19.11 -10.17
C VAL A 97 4.62 -18.66 -10.36
N MET A 98 3.95 -18.32 -9.25
CA MET A 98 2.54 -17.91 -9.26
C MET A 98 2.31 -16.56 -9.96
N MET A 99 3.26 -15.63 -9.84
CA MET A 99 3.18 -14.27 -10.41
C MET A 99 4.42 -13.99 -11.25
N SER A 100 4.28 -13.12 -12.25
CA SER A 100 5.44 -12.65 -13.01
C SER A 100 6.31 -11.70 -12.16
N LYS A 101 7.60 -11.62 -12.46
CA LYS A 101 8.48 -10.63 -11.83
C LYS A 101 8.07 -9.20 -12.16
N ILE A 102 7.50 -8.98 -13.36
CA ILE A 102 6.96 -7.68 -13.77
C ILE A 102 5.86 -7.24 -12.80
N THR A 103 4.91 -8.11 -12.49
CA THR A 103 3.86 -7.84 -11.48
C THR A 103 4.46 -7.53 -10.11
N GLY A 104 5.54 -8.23 -9.71
CA GLY A 104 6.25 -7.94 -8.46
C GLY A 104 6.87 -6.54 -8.44
N TYR A 105 7.52 -6.13 -9.52
CA TYR A 105 8.09 -4.77 -9.65
C TYR A 105 7.02 -3.69 -9.72
N SER A 106 5.91 -3.92 -10.45
CA SER A 106 4.78 -3.01 -10.52
C SER A 106 4.18 -2.77 -9.14
N ALA A 107 3.84 -3.85 -8.45
CA ALA A 107 3.28 -3.77 -7.10
C ALA A 107 4.24 -3.06 -6.12
N PHE A 108 5.55 -3.35 -6.19
CA PHE A 108 6.55 -2.63 -5.40
C PHE A 108 6.55 -1.14 -5.70
N THR A 109 6.56 -0.76 -6.99
CA THR A 109 6.59 0.65 -7.40
C THR A 109 5.32 1.37 -6.94
N GLY A 110 4.15 0.77 -7.15
CA GLY A 110 2.87 1.33 -6.71
C GLY A 110 2.79 1.53 -5.20
N LEU A 111 3.18 0.50 -4.42
CA LEU A 111 3.19 0.59 -2.96
C LEU A 111 4.29 1.52 -2.43
N PHE A 112 5.43 1.62 -3.11
CA PHE A 112 6.50 2.57 -2.75
C PHE A 112 6.02 4.02 -2.89
N ILE A 113 5.36 4.35 -4.01
CA ILE A 113 4.78 5.67 -4.23
C ILE A 113 3.67 5.95 -3.21
N HIS A 114 2.75 4.98 -3.01
CA HIS A 114 1.71 5.08 -1.99
C HIS A 114 2.31 5.36 -0.60
N ALA A 115 3.29 4.57 -0.19
CA ALA A 115 3.94 4.70 1.12
C ALA A 115 4.60 6.07 1.33
N PHE A 116 5.20 6.64 0.28
CA PHE A 116 5.72 8.01 0.32
C PHE A 116 4.60 9.02 0.63
N PHE A 117 3.47 8.92 -0.07
CA PHE A 117 2.32 9.81 0.16
C PHE A 117 1.65 9.58 1.52
N ASP A 118 1.68 8.37 2.07
CA ASP A 118 1.24 8.12 3.45
C ASP A 118 2.10 8.87 4.47
N GLY A 119 3.42 8.79 4.32
CA GLY A 119 4.32 9.53 5.18
C GLY A 119 4.12 11.05 5.09
N LEU A 120 3.97 11.55 3.85
CA LEU A 120 3.64 12.94 3.60
C LEU A 120 2.32 13.32 4.29
N SER A 121 1.29 12.50 4.17
CA SER A 121 -0.03 12.73 4.77
C SER A 121 0.01 12.76 6.31
N ILE A 122 0.79 11.90 6.96
CA ILE A 122 1.01 11.95 8.42
C ILE A 122 1.55 13.33 8.80
N SER A 123 2.62 13.78 8.16
CA SER A 123 3.28 15.04 8.51
C SER A 123 2.42 16.26 8.20
N VAL A 124 1.74 16.27 7.06
CA VAL A 124 0.78 17.33 6.67
C VAL A 124 -0.36 17.41 7.68
N GLY A 125 -0.96 16.27 8.04
CA GLY A 125 -2.05 16.21 9.01
C GLY A 125 -1.67 16.82 10.36
N PHE A 126 -0.51 16.45 10.92
CA PHE A 126 -0.03 16.99 12.20
C PHE A 126 0.38 18.47 12.13
N GLN A 127 0.82 18.96 10.97
CA GLN A 127 1.14 20.38 10.81
C GLN A 127 -0.12 21.24 10.66
N TYR A 128 -1.20 20.67 10.10
CA TYR A 128 -2.48 21.33 9.96
C TYR A 128 -3.25 21.36 11.30
N ASP A 129 -3.46 20.19 11.91
CA ASP A 129 -4.14 20.03 13.19
C ASP A 129 -3.68 18.72 13.88
N PHE A 130 -3.44 18.80 15.20
CA PHE A 130 -2.92 17.66 15.96
C PHE A 130 -3.89 16.46 15.95
N TYR A 131 -5.18 16.71 16.14
CA TYR A 131 -6.18 15.65 16.17
C TYR A 131 -6.35 14.99 14.80
N LEU A 132 -6.40 15.79 13.74
CA LEU A 132 -6.42 15.30 12.37
C LEU A 132 -5.18 14.44 12.06
N GLY A 133 -4.00 14.92 12.44
CA GLY A 133 -2.75 14.19 12.27
C GLY A 133 -2.74 12.85 12.99
N LEU A 134 -3.29 12.80 14.21
CA LEU A 134 -3.42 11.57 14.98
C LEU A 134 -4.37 10.58 14.29
N LEU A 135 -5.52 11.03 13.80
CA LEU A 135 -6.48 10.20 13.06
C LEU A 135 -5.85 9.62 11.78
N ILE A 136 -5.15 10.47 11.02
CA ILE A 136 -4.44 10.06 9.80
C ILE A 136 -3.37 9.02 10.14
N PHE A 137 -2.54 9.28 11.15
CA PHE A 137 -1.50 8.35 11.59
C PHE A 137 -2.08 6.99 12.00
N LEU A 138 -3.14 6.97 12.81
CA LEU A 138 -3.74 5.71 13.25
C LEU A 138 -4.37 4.94 12.09
N ALA A 139 -5.04 5.63 11.16
CA ALA A 139 -5.58 5.02 9.96
C ALA A 139 -4.46 4.39 9.10
N ILE A 140 -3.33 5.10 8.93
CA ILE A 140 -2.17 4.62 8.20
C ILE A 140 -1.52 3.45 8.94
N LEU A 141 -1.28 3.55 10.24
CA LEU A 141 -0.66 2.49 11.04
C LEU A 141 -1.43 1.17 10.95
N LEU A 142 -2.77 1.22 10.93
CA LEU A 142 -3.62 0.02 10.81
C LEU A 142 -3.37 -0.79 9.55
N HIS A 143 -3.06 -0.13 8.43
CA HIS A 143 -2.81 -0.85 7.18
C HIS A 143 -1.33 -1.10 6.88
N LYS A 144 -0.38 -0.49 7.61
CA LYS A 144 1.06 -0.66 7.36
C LYS A 144 1.57 -2.08 7.56
N PHE A 145 1.12 -2.77 8.59
CA PHE A 145 1.48 -4.17 8.78
C PHE A 145 0.89 -5.08 7.68
N PRO A 146 -0.42 -5.01 7.36
CA PRO A 146 -0.99 -5.68 6.18
C PRO A 146 -0.29 -5.33 4.86
N GLU A 147 0.10 -4.07 4.64
CA GLU A 147 0.86 -3.65 3.46
C GLU A 147 2.21 -4.40 3.37
N GLY A 148 2.90 -4.54 4.49
CA GLY A 148 4.13 -5.32 4.58
C GLY A 148 3.93 -6.81 4.28
N LEU A 149 2.83 -7.41 4.75
CA LEU A 149 2.43 -8.77 4.37
C LEU A 149 2.15 -8.86 2.87
N THR A 150 1.47 -7.87 2.32
CA THR A 150 1.10 -7.80 0.90
C THR A 150 2.34 -7.78 0.01
N ILE A 151 3.24 -6.80 0.18
CA ILE A 151 4.45 -6.74 -0.65
C ILE A 151 5.33 -7.98 -0.47
N GLY A 152 5.44 -8.47 0.76
CA GLY A 152 6.17 -9.71 1.05
C GLY A 152 5.60 -10.91 0.30
N SER A 153 4.27 -11.05 0.29
CA SER A 153 3.56 -12.15 -0.39
C SER A 153 3.67 -12.05 -1.91
N ILE A 154 3.49 -10.83 -2.48
CA ILE A 154 3.62 -10.59 -3.91
C ILE A 154 5.03 -10.91 -4.38
N MET A 155 6.05 -10.34 -3.74
CA MET A 155 7.46 -10.56 -4.11
C MET A 155 7.88 -12.03 -3.95
N MET A 156 7.40 -12.72 -2.92
CA MET A 156 7.64 -14.14 -2.74
C MET A 156 6.97 -14.96 -3.84
N SER A 157 5.71 -14.66 -4.18
CA SER A 157 4.93 -15.34 -5.23
C SER A 157 5.49 -15.09 -6.63
N ALA A 158 6.15 -13.94 -6.84
CA ALA A 158 6.88 -13.60 -8.05
C ALA A 158 8.29 -14.26 -8.13
N GLY A 159 8.63 -15.15 -7.20
CA GLY A 159 9.88 -15.91 -7.22
C GLY A 159 11.12 -15.11 -6.80
N PHE A 160 10.98 -13.99 -6.13
CA PHE A 160 12.12 -13.24 -5.61
C PHE A 160 12.76 -13.91 -4.39
N SER A 161 14.07 -13.72 -4.24
CA SER A 161 14.78 -14.23 -3.08
C SER A 161 14.32 -13.53 -1.78
N ARG A 162 14.39 -14.23 -0.66
CA ARG A 162 14.00 -13.71 0.66
C ARG A 162 14.68 -12.39 1.02
N LYS A 163 15.93 -12.19 0.58
CA LYS A 163 16.63 -10.91 0.77
C LYS A 163 15.95 -9.77 0.01
N ILE A 164 15.57 -10.00 -1.25
CA ILE A 164 14.86 -9.00 -2.06
C ILE A 164 13.49 -8.71 -1.46
N VAL A 165 12.76 -9.75 -1.03
CA VAL A 165 11.46 -9.58 -0.33
C VAL A 165 11.60 -8.69 0.91
N LEU A 166 12.63 -8.93 1.74
CA LEU A 166 12.89 -8.09 2.91
C LEU A 166 13.28 -6.66 2.52
N TYR A 167 14.15 -6.50 1.52
CA TYR A 167 14.54 -5.18 1.04
C TYR A 167 13.37 -4.39 0.44
N SER A 168 12.40 -5.08 -0.18
CA SER A 168 11.18 -4.42 -0.65
C SER A 168 10.36 -3.84 0.51
N ALA A 169 10.15 -4.60 1.57
CA ALA A 169 9.46 -4.10 2.76
C ALA A 169 10.22 -2.94 3.44
N ILE A 170 11.56 -3.04 3.53
CA ILE A 170 12.41 -1.95 4.05
C ILE A 170 12.30 -0.72 3.14
N GLY A 171 12.32 -0.90 1.82
CA GLY A 171 12.18 0.19 0.85
C GLY A 171 10.86 0.94 1.02
N ILE A 172 9.74 0.21 1.19
CA ILE A 172 8.42 0.80 1.45
C ILE A 172 8.42 1.55 2.80
N GLY A 173 8.99 0.96 3.85
CA GLY A 173 9.14 1.66 5.14
C GLY A 173 9.97 2.93 5.02
N LEU A 174 11.07 2.90 4.29
CA LEU A 174 11.89 4.09 4.02
C LEU A 174 11.11 5.14 3.22
N ALA A 175 10.30 4.73 2.23
CA ALA A 175 9.46 5.66 1.48
C ALA A 175 8.49 6.42 2.40
N THR A 176 7.83 5.72 3.34
CA THR A 176 6.97 6.34 4.35
C THR A 176 7.75 7.37 5.19
N PHE A 177 8.94 7.00 5.67
CA PHE A 177 9.75 7.90 6.48
C PHE A 177 10.25 9.11 5.70
N ILE A 178 10.72 8.91 4.45
CA ILE A 178 11.17 9.99 3.56
C ILE A 178 10.00 10.93 3.22
N GLY A 179 8.81 10.38 2.92
CA GLY A 179 7.59 11.16 2.70
C GLY A 179 7.27 12.07 3.88
N ALA A 180 7.37 11.54 5.11
CA ALA A 180 7.18 12.34 6.32
C ALA A 180 8.26 13.44 6.48
N CYS A 181 9.52 13.14 6.16
CA CYS A 181 10.60 14.12 6.21
C CYS A 181 10.44 15.21 5.16
N SER A 182 9.96 14.89 3.96
CA SER A 182 9.86 15.81 2.83
C SER A 182 8.99 17.03 3.14
N VAL A 183 7.97 16.87 3.98
CA VAL A 183 7.06 17.95 4.37
C VAL A 183 7.80 19.08 5.12
N PHE A 184 8.88 18.77 5.83
CA PHE A 184 9.65 19.79 6.54
C PHE A 184 10.53 20.66 5.62
N LEU A 185 10.58 20.33 4.32
CA LEU A 185 11.21 21.16 3.27
C LEU A 185 10.21 22.12 2.63
N LEU A 186 8.90 21.97 2.93
CA LEU A 186 7.84 22.83 2.40
C LEU A 186 7.67 24.06 3.30
N GLU A 187 7.50 25.23 2.67
CA GLU A 187 7.27 26.50 3.40
C GLU A 187 5.84 26.56 3.97
N HIS A 188 4.88 26.03 3.22
CA HIS A 188 3.47 26.01 3.60
C HIS A 188 2.87 24.63 3.42
N VAL A 189 2.11 24.21 4.41
CA VAL A 189 1.36 22.97 4.41
C VAL A 189 -0.10 23.28 4.70
N ASP A 190 -0.99 22.92 3.77
CA ASP A 190 -2.41 23.16 3.87
C ASP A 190 -3.22 21.85 3.67
N ALA A 191 -4.54 21.97 3.86
CA ALA A 191 -5.46 20.85 3.67
C ALA A 191 -5.52 20.37 2.20
N GLN A 192 -5.22 21.26 1.25
CA GLN A 192 -5.22 20.92 -0.17
C GLN A 192 -4.10 19.93 -0.48
N LEU A 193 -2.89 20.15 0.04
CA LEU A 193 -1.76 19.22 -0.13
C LEU A 193 -2.08 17.84 0.46
N ALA A 194 -2.72 17.80 1.65
CA ALA A 194 -3.15 16.53 2.24
C ALA A 194 -4.17 15.81 1.34
N GLY A 195 -5.15 16.52 0.81
CA GLY A 195 -6.15 15.96 -0.10
C GLY A 195 -5.56 15.43 -1.39
N ILE A 196 -4.60 16.14 -1.99
CA ILE A 196 -3.85 15.69 -3.17
C ILE A 196 -3.07 14.42 -2.85
N ALA A 197 -2.37 14.39 -1.72
CA ALA A 197 -1.60 13.23 -1.31
C ALA A 197 -2.48 11.97 -1.15
N PHE A 198 -3.63 12.10 -0.48
CA PHE A 198 -4.59 11.00 -0.35
C PHE A 198 -5.18 10.56 -1.69
N ALA A 199 -5.56 11.53 -2.55
CA ALA A 199 -6.13 11.23 -3.86
C ALA A 199 -5.13 10.50 -4.76
N PHE A 200 -3.91 10.99 -4.85
CA PHE A 200 -2.85 10.36 -5.64
C PHE A 200 -2.50 8.96 -5.09
N SER A 201 -2.35 8.84 -3.78
CA SER A 201 -2.15 7.58 -3.08
C SER A 201 -3.29 6.58 -3.35
N ALA A 202 -4.55 7.03 -3.28
CA ALA A 202 -5.70 6.19 -3.62
C ALA A 202 -5.60 5.61 -5.04
N GLY A 203 -5.17 6.42 -6.01
CA GLY A 203 -4.98 5.98 -7.40
C GLY A 203 -3.91 4.92 -7.54
N THR A 204 -2.73 5.12 -6.93
CA THR A 204 -1.61 4.16 -6.99
C THR A 204 -2.00 2.81 -6.38
N VAL A 205 -2.66 2.82 -5.25
CA VAL A 205 -3.10 1.59 -4.55
C VAL A 205 -4.28 0.92 -5.25
N THR A 206 -5.16 1.71 -5.91
CA THR A 206 -6.22 1.15 -6.76
C THR A 206 -5.61 0.32 -7.89
N TYR A 207 -4.54 0.81 -8.54
CA TYR A 207 -3.85 0.06 -9.58
C TYR A 207 -3.34 -1.29 -9.05
N VAL A 208 -2.60 -1.28 -7.96
CA VAL A 208 -2.08 -2.52 -7.34
C VAL A 208 -3.21 -3.47 -6.95
N GLY A 209 -4.24 -2.99 -6.29
CA GLY A 209 -5.36 -3.83 -5.84
C GLY A 209 -6.17 -4.42 -6.98
N ALA A 210 -6.61 -3.57 -7.92
CA ALA A 210 -7.55 -3.95 -8.97
C ALA A 210 -6.86 -4.55 -10.21
N SER A 211 -5.70 -4.04 -10.61
CA SER A 211 -5.01 -4.45 -11.84
C SER A 211 -4.02 -5.59 -11.62
N ASP A 212 -3.37 -5.67 -10.45
CA ASP A 212 -2.37 -6.69 -10.16
C ASP A 212 -2.95 -7.84 -9.31
N LEU A 213 -3.51 -7.52 -8.13
CA LEU A 213 -3.88 -8.54 -7.15
C LEU A 213 -5.17 -9.28 -7.52
N ILE A 214 -6.24 -8.59 -7.91
CA ILE A 214 -7.53 -9.23 -8.24
C ILE A 214 -7.41 -10.19 -9.42
N PRO A 215 -6.77 -9.84 -10.56
CA PRO A 215 -6.55 -10.78 -11.65
C PRO A 215 -5.75 -12.01 -11.21
N GLU A 216 -4.73 -11.83 -10.35
CA GLU A 216 -3.92 -12.94 -9.86
C GLU A 216 -4.72 -13.90 -8.97
N VAL A 217 -5.51 -13.36 -8.03
CA VAL A 217 -6.40 -14.15 -7.19
C VAL A 217 -7.41 -14.95 -8.05
N ASN A 218 -7.88 -14.39 -9.17
CA ASN A 218 -8.86 -15.04 -10.06
C ASN A 218 -8.25 -16.12 -10.97
N LYS A 219 -6.91 -16.20 -11.12
CA LYS A 219 -6.25 -17.28 -11.87
C LYS A 219 -6.32 -18.63 -11.16
N THR A 220 -6.51 -18.63 -9.84
CA THR A 220 -6.58 -19.88 -9.08
C THR A 220 -7.79 -20.73 -9.48
N LYS A 221 -7.61 -22.05 -9.60
CA LYS A 221 -8.72 -23.00 -9.84
C LYS A 221 -9.59 -23.20 -8.60
N ASN A 222 -9.10 -22.82 -7.42
CA ASN A 222 -9.83 -22.93 -6.16
C ASN A 222 -10.76 -21.73 -6.00
N ARG A 223 -12.00 -21.97 -5.58
CA ARG A 223 -13.00 -20.91 -5.34
C ARG A 223 -12.80 -20.18 -4.02
N LEU A 224 -11.95 -20.69 -3.13
CA LEU A 224 -11.73 -20.09 -1.81
C LEU A 224 -11.03 -18.72 -1.87
N PRO A 225 -9.90 -18.52 -2.60
CA PRO A 225 -9.23 -17.22 -2.65
C PRO A 225 -10.13 -16.07 -3.12
N PRO A 226 -10.93 -16.16 -4.20
CA PRO A 226 -11.87 -15.10 -4.57
C PRO A 226 -12.89 -14.75 -3.46
N LEU A 227 -13.31 -15.71 -2.65
CA LEU A 227 -14.18 -15.45 -1.50
C LEU A 227 -13.44 -14.76 -0.35
N LEU A 228 -12.16 -15.05 -0.16
CA LEU A 228 -11.34 -14.42 0.88
C LEU A 228 -11.04 -12.94 0.60
N VAL A 229 -11.21 -12.46 -0.64
CA VAL A 229 -11.18 -11.01 -0.94
C VAL A 229 -12.25 -10.29 -0.13
N PHE A 230 -13.48 -10.82 -0.05
CA PHE A 230 -14.54 -10.23 0.77
C PHE A 230 -14.23 -10.27 2.26
N VAL A 231 -13.54 -11.32 2.73
CA VAL A 231 -13.05 -11.38 4.11
C VAL A 231 -12.01 -10.28 4.36
N GLY A 232 -11.09 -10.06 3.44
CA GLY A 232 -10.12 -8.95 3.50
C GLY A 232 -10.80 -7.58 3.58
N MET A 233 -11.83 -7.34 2.76
CA MET A 233 -12.65 -6.11 2.83
C MET A 233 -13.32 -5.95 4.19
N MET A 234 -13.89 -7.02 4.72
CA MET A 234 -14.54 -7.02 6.03
C MET A 234 -13.55 -6.75 7.16
N LEU A 235 -12.34 -7.31 7.08
CA LEU A 235 -11.28 -7.05 8.07
C LEU A 235 -10.91 -5.57 8.11
N PHE A 236 -10.75 -4.91 6.95
CA PHE A 236 -10.52 -3.47 6.91
C PHE A 236 -11.70 -2.71 7.53
N TYR A 237 -12.92 -2.98 7.11
CA TYR A 237 -14.12 -2.30 7.62
C TYR A 237 -14.26 -2.42 9.14
N LEU A 238 -14.06 -3.62 9.68
CA LEU A 238 -14.11 -3.85 11.12
C LEU A 238 -12.98 -3.12 11.86
N SER A 239 -11.76 -3.11 11.32
CA SER A 239 -10.63 -2.40 11.92
C SER A 239 -10.87 -0.89 11.96
N GLU A 240 -11.46 -0.32 10.90
CA GLU A 240 -11.84 1.10 10.86
C GLU A 240 -12.95 1.42 11.87
N LYS A 241 -14.00 0.58 11.95
CA LYS A 241 -15.08 0.76 12.95
C LYS A 241 -14.58 0.66 14.38
N LEU A 242 -13.65 -0.27 14.63
CA LEU A 242 -13.02 -0.39 15.95
C LEU A 242 -12.22 0.88 16.30
N LEU A 243 -11.48 1.41 15.35
CA LEU A 243 -10.74 2.66 15.53
C LEU A 243 -11.68 3.84 15.83
N ASP A 244 -12.75 3.99 15.05
CA ASP A 244 -13.76 5.03 15.27
C ASP A 244 -14.40 4.93 16.68
N MET A 245 -14.61 3.71 17.19
CA MET A 245 -15.17 3.49 18.52
C MET A 245 -14.19 3.83 19.65
N ILE A 246 -12.89 3.60 19.43
CA ILE A 246 -11.84 3.90 20.43
C ILE A 246 -11.54 5.40 20.51
N LEU A 247 -11.71 6.13 19.40
CA LEU A 247 -11.34 7.55 19.30
C LEU A 247 -12.52 8.52 19.59
N ARG A 248 -13.74 8.02 19.71
CA ARG A 248 -14.92 8.79 20.13
C ARG A 248 -15.11 8.69 21.63
#